data_7c578dff648b585aea8d0b1904d925fc
#
_entry.id   7c578dff648b585aea8d0b1904d925fc
#
_cell.length_a   1.000
_cell.length_b   1.000
_cell.length_c   1.000
_cell.angle_alpha   90.00
_cell.angle_beta   90.00
_cell.angle_gamma   90.00
#
_symmetry.space_group_name_H-M   'P 1'
#
loop_
_entity.id
_entity.type
_entity.pdbx_description
1 polymer ?
#
loop_
_entity_poly.entity_id
_entity_poly.type
_entity_poly.pdbx_seq_one_letter_code
_entity_poly.pdbx_strand_id
1 'polypeptide(L)'
;MRYKVLFFLIIFCIQPSYAYAGGQSNESVSAKNFQYNIGYMTEYWIRGSFQAASVLHGSIAYTSGPVYLSAGYADLRDRKGGATYNEGEAFVSLYGSYNFELLTIPTYVGLAAYRYTDGIDHHYNEVSVGADFDVFSVDAVILGDYDTSPSSDYWHFQVTVPVGPINYTYGTYSGAWQYVVHEISTGITINEINYGIKLGINNDNAMGAAANSNQDTTYGALSVSYSF
;
A
#
# COMPACT_ATOMS: atom_id res chain seq x y z
N MET A 1 -15.10 -33.54 4.57
CA MET A 1 -15.75 -32.27 4.15
C MET A 1 -14.72 -31.17 4.32
N ARG A 2 -14.04 -30.79 3.23
CA ARG A 2 -12.99 -29.75 3.27
C ARG A 2 -13.66 -28.43 2.92
N TYR A 3 -13.79 -27.53 3.88
CA TYR A 3 -14.23 -26.17 3.63
C TYR A 3 -13.09 -25.42 2.91
N LYS A 4 -13.28 -25.15 1.62
CA LYS A 4 -12.47 -24.17 0.90
C LYS A 4 -12.88 -22.81 1.42
N VAL A 5 -12.10 -22.25 2.33
CA VAL A 5 -12.21 -20.85 2.71
C VAL A 5 -11.65 -20.04 1.54
N LEU A 6 -12.56 -19.41 0.81
CA LEU A 6 -12.24 -18.50 -0.27
C LEU A 6 -11.76 -17.19 0.36
N PHE A 7 -10.45 -17.01 0.50
CA PHE A 7 -9.88 -15.75 0.94
C PHE A 7 -10.06 -14.72 -0.17
N PHE A 8 -11.06 -13.87 -0.05
CA PHE A 8 -11.11 -12.60 -0.78
C PHE A 8 -10.12 -11.66 -0.12
N LEU A 9 -8.95 -11.50 -0.74
CA LEU A 9 -8.01 -10.45 -0.39
C LEU A 9 -8.60 -9.12 -0.85
N ILE A 10 -9.18 -8.37 0.09
CA ILE A 10 -9.72 -7.05 -0.17
C ILE A 10 -8.54 -6.11 -0.31
N ILE A 11 -8.27 -5.66 -1.54
CA ILE A 11 -7.25 -4.67 -1.85
C ILE A 11 -7.72 -3.33 -1.30
N PHE A 12 -7.27 -2.99 -0.11
CA PHE A 12 -7.49 -1.68 0.48
C PHE A 12 -6.23 -0.83 0.36
N CYS A 13 -6.43 0.35 -0.18
CA CYS A 13 -5.48 1.43 -0.37
C CYS A 13 -4.53 1.25 -1.57
N ILE A 14 -4.23 2.38 -2.20
CA ILE A 14 -3.07 2.58 -3.04
C ILE A 14 -1.80 2.55 -2.15
N GLN A 15 -1.68 1.56 -1.32
CA GLN A 15 -0.39 0.97 -1.07
C GLN A 15 -0.23 -0.04 -2.19
N PRO A 16 0.94 -0.29 -2.71
CA PRO A 16 1.27 -1.62 -3.13
C PRO A 16 1.26 -2.51 -1.86
N SER A 17 0.10 -2.68 -1.24
CA SER A 17 -0.18 -3.86 -0.47
C SER A 17 -0.16 -4.92 -1.54
N TYR A 18 0.98 -5.54 -1.69
CA TYR A 18 1.24 -6.56 -2.67
C TYR A 18 0.13 -7.58 -2.52
N ALA A 19 -0.93 -7.44 -3.35
CA ALA A 19 -1.93 -8.46 -3.48
C ALA A 19 -1.23 -9.65 -4.11
N TYR A 20 -0.64 -10.48 -3.27
CA TYR A 20 -0.26 -11.80 -3.70
C TYR A 20 -1.53 -12.47 -4.18
N ALA A 21 -1.64 -12.66 -5.49
CA ALA A 21 -2.67 -13.47 -6.10
C ALA A 21 -2.37 -14.93 -5.70
N GLY A 22 -2.80 -15.29 -4.48
CA GLY A 22 -2.67 -16.64 -3.96
C GLY A 22 -3.28 -17.62 -4.92
N GLY A 23 -2.51 -18.62 -5.27
CA GLY A 23 -2.87 -19.90 -5.83
C GLY A 23 -3.92 -19.92 -6.92
N GLN A 24 -3.52 -19.89 -8.17
CA GLN A 24 -4.39 -20.25 -9.29
C GLN A 24 -4.92 -21.67 -9.10
N SER A 25 -6.19 -21.80 -8.73
CA SER A 25 -6.95 -22.99 -9.08
C SER A 25 -7.07 -22.99 -10.61
N ASN A 26 -6.70 -24.09 -11.25
CA ASN A 26 -6.84 -24.33 -12.69
C ASN A 26 -8.33 -24.40 -13.08
N GLU A 27 -9.06 -23.32 -12.98
CA GLU A 27 -10.33 -23.13 -13.65
C GLU A 27 -10.09 -22.08 -14.73
N SER A 28 -10.41 -22.47 -15.98
CA SER A 28 -10.39 -21.61 -17.15
C SER A 28 -11.48 -20.52 -17.03
N VAL A 29 -11.28 -19.62 -16.12
CA VAL A 29 -11.99 -18.35 -16.11
C VAL A 29 -11.26 -17.48 -17.13
N SER A 30 -12.02 -16.98 -18.11
CA SER A 30 -11.57 -15.88 -18.96
C SER A 30 -11.21 -14.71 -18.05
N ALA A 31 -10.02 -14.74 -17.46
CA ALA A 31 -9.54 -13.73 -16.56
C ALA A 31 -9.44 -12.45 -17.36
N LYS A 32 -10.22 -11.44 -17.01
CA LYS A 32 -9.94 -10.07 -17.40
C LYS A 32 -8.54 -9.80 -16.87
N ASN A 33 -7.54 -9.72 -17.75
CA ASN A 33 -6.16 -9.43 -17.38
C ASN A 33 -6.02 -8.05 -16.73
N PHE A 34 -7.05 -7.22 -16.85
CA PHE A 34 -7.10 -5.87 -16.30
C PHE A 34 -8.12 -5.77 -15.17
N GLN A 35 -7.74 -5.06 -14.13
CA GLN A 35 -8.58 -4.65 -13.02
C GLN A 35 -8.51 -3.13 -12.89
N TYR A 36 -9.64 -2.51 -12.66
CA TYR A 36 -9.75 -1.07 -12.44
C TYR A 36 -10.34 -0.82 -11.06
N ASN A 37 -9.85 0.20 -10.41
CA ASN A 37 -10.38 0.65 -9.13
C ASN A 37 -10.52 2.16 -9.13
N ILE A 38 -11.61 2.66 -8.56
CA ILE A 38 -11.80 4.07 -8.23
C ILE A 38 -12.39 4.15 -6.84
N GLY A 39 -11.95 5.11 -6.04
CA GLY A 39 -12.41 5.20 -4.67
C GLY A 39 -12.10 6.53 -4.01
N TYR A 40 -12.56 6.63 -2.77
CA TYR A 40 -12.39 7.76 -1.89
C TYR A 40 -11.91 7.30 -0.51
N MET A 41 -11.02 8.08 0.09
CA MET A 41 -10.53 7.90 1.46
C MET A 41 -10.65 9.21 2.24
N THR A 42 -11.03 9.10 3.51
CA THR A 42 -11.05 10.27 4.41
C THR A 42 -9.66 10.77 4.73
N GLU A 43 -8.69 9.87 4.83
CA GLU A 43 -7.27 10.16 5.01
C GLU A 43 -6.43 9.13 4.24
N TYR A 44 -5.39 9.59 3.58
CA TYR A 44 -4.44 8.75 2.86
C TYR A 44 -3.14 8.66 3.64
N TRP A 45 -2.83 7.44 4.04
CA TRP A 45 -1.62 7.12 4.80
C TRP A 45 -0.84 6.03 4.07
N ILE A 46 0.41 6.30 3.79
CA ILE A 46 1.34 5.31 3.22
C ILE A 46 2.26 4.83 4.33
N ARG A 47 2.15 3.55 4.72
CA ARG A 47 3.03 2.93 5.72
C ARG A 47 3.18 3.79 6.99
N GLY A 48 2.08 4.37 7.48
CA GLY A 48 2.07 5.25 8.66
C GLY A 48 2.49 6.70 8.43
N SER A 49 2.82 7.10 7.21
CA SER A 49 3.07 8.50 6.84
C SER A 49 1.81 9.13 6.24
N PHE A 50 1.36 10.24 6.81
CA PHE A 50 0.21 10.99 6.31
C PHE A 50 0.54 11.65 4.98
N GLN A 51 -0.32 11.46 4.00
CA GLN A 51 -0.19 12.08 2.67
C GLN A 51 -1.20 13.20 2.46
N ALA A 52 -2.48 12.92 2.65
CA ALA A 52 -3.54 13.92 2.50
C ALA A 52 -4.84 13.47 3.17
N ALA A 53 -5.79 14.42 3.35
CA ALA A 53 -7.17 14.13 3.69
C ALA A 53 -8.06 14.22 2.44
N SER A 54 -9.24 13.59 2.51
CA SER A 54 -10.27 13.70 1.47
C SER A 54 -9.78 13.31 0.07
N VAL A 55 -9.14 12.14 -0.05
CA VAL A 55 -8.43 11.71 -1.26
C VAL A 55 -9.35 10.93 -2.22
N LEU A 56 -9.49 11.44 -3.44
CA LEU A 56 -9.98 10.66 -4.56
C LEU A 56 -8.81 9.89 -5.17
N HIS A 57 -8.98 8.59 -5.41
CA HIS A 57 -7.94 7.76 -5.98
C HIS A 57 -8.46 6.83 -7.06
N GLY A 58 -7.56 6.35 -7.90
CA GLY A 58 -7.86 5.33 -8.90
C GLY A 58 -6.63 4.52 -9.26
N SER A 59 -6.86 3.31 -9.76
CA SER A 59 -5.78 2.47 -10.25
C SER A 59 -6.22 1.56 -11.38
N ILE A 60 -5.24 1.15 -12.18
CA ILE A 60 -5.34 0.09 -13.17
C ILE A 60 -4.27 -0.95 -12.84
N ALA A 61 -4.64 -2.22 -12.89
CA ALA A 61 -3.70 -3.33 -12.76
C ALA A 61 -3.85 -4.30 -13.92
N TYR A 62 -2.75 -4.95 -14.26
CA TYR A 62 -2.66 -5.99 -15.28
C TYR A 62 -1.94 -7.20 -14.71
N THR A 63 -2.54 -8.38 -14.88
CA THR A 63 -1.93 -9.65 -14.45
C THR A 63 -1.83 -10.60 -15.65
N SER A 64 -0.64 -11.18 -15.87
CA SER A 64 -0.41 -12.18 -16.90
C SER A 64 0.61 -13.21 -16.43
N GLY A 65 0.15 -14.41 -16.12
CA GLY A 65 0.98 -15.45 -15.52
C GLY A 65 1.65 -14.96 -14.23
N PRO A 66 2.97 -15.01 -14.11
CA PRO A 66 3.68 -14.57 -12.91
C PRO A 66 3.86 -13.04 -12.82
N VAL A 67 3.50 -12.30 -13.86
CA VAL A 67 3.74 -10.85 -13.94
C VAL A 67 2.52 -10.09 -13.47
N TYR A 68 2.73 -9.14 -12.56
CA TYR A 68 1.77 -8.14 -12.14
C TYR A 68 2.32 -6.74 -12.40
N LEU A 69 1.51 -5.88 -12.99
CA LEU A 69 1.82 -4.47 -13.24
C LEU A 69 0.66 -3.61 -12.73
N SER A 70 0.95 -2.46 -12.16
CA SER A 70 -0.10 -1.50 -11.81
C SER A 70 0.36 -0.05 -11.95
N ALA A 71 -0.61 0.82 -12.18
CA ALA A 71 -0.46 2.25 -12.11
C ALA A 71 -1.58 2.82 -11.24
N GLY A 72 -1.24 3.73 -10.34
CA GLY A 72 -2.17 4.36 -9.43
C GLY A 72 -2.04 5.88 -9.43
N TYR A 73 -3.13 6.53 -9.07
CA TYR A 73 -3.24 7.97 -8.91
C TYR A 73 -3.99 8.28 -7.63
N ALA A 74 -3.53 9.28 -6.87
CA ALA A 74 -4.24 9.84 -5.73
C ALA A 74 -4.15 11.37 -5.78
N ASP A 75 -5.29 12.01 -5.55
CA ASP A 75 -5.41 13.46 -5.45
C ASP A 75 -5.02 13.91 -4.05
N LEU A 76 -3.95 14.68 -3.91
CA LEU A 76 -3.39 15.10 -2.61
C LEU A 76 -3.73 16.55 -2.24
N ARG A 77 -4.72 17.16 -2.88
CA ARG A 77 -5.06 18.59 -2.72
C ARG A 77 -5.37 19.02 -1.29
N ASP A 78 -5.79 18.12 -0.41
CA ASP A 78 -6.12 18.44 0.98
C ASP A 78 -5.05 17.92 1.96
N ARG A 79 -3.82 18.39 1.79
CA ARG A 79 -2.71 18.05 2.68
C ARG A 79 -2.80 18.89 3.97
N LYS A 80 -3.10 18.28 5.12
CA LYS A 80 -3.01 18.96 6.41
C LYS A 80 -1.57 19.38 6.72
N GLY A 81 -1.32 20.69 6.82
CA GLY A 81 0.02 21.17 7.18
C GLY A 81 0.31 22.62 6.87
N GLY A 82 -0.70 23.44 6.61
CA GLY A 82 -0.54 24.91 6.59
C GLY A 82 0.21 25.48 5.38
N ALA A 83 0.54 24.70 4.39
CA ALA A 83 0.97 25.21 3.11
C ALA A 83 -0.28 25.55 2.28
N THR A 84 -0.24 26.67 1.61
CA THR A 84 -1.21 27.12 0.62
C THR A 84 -1.69 25.94 -0.22
N TYR A 85 -3.02 25.79 -0.33
CA TYR A 85 -3.65 24.86 -1.28
C TYR A 85 -3.06 25.12 -2.68
N ASN A 86 -2.25 24.20 -3.14
CA ASN A 86 -1.79 24.24 -4.53
C ASN A 86 -2.73 23.35 -5.32
N GLU A 87 -3.48 23.93 -6.23
CA GLU A 87 -4.29 23.20 -7.19
C GLU A 87 -3.39 22.27 -8.02
N GLY A 88 -3.68 20.97 -8.06
CA GLY A 88 -2.96 20.03 -8.91
C GLY A 88 -2.01 19.05 -8.22
N GLU A 89 -1.89 19.11 -6.92
CA GLU A 89 -1.07 18.15 -6.16
C GLU A 89 -1.58 16.71 -6.30
N ALA A 90 -0.73 15.83 -6.79
CA ALA A 90 -1.07 14.43 -6.99
C ALA A 90 0.11 13.49 -6.69
N PHE A 91 -0.26 12.27 -6.38
CA PHE A 91 0.65 11.15 -6.25
C PHE A 91 0.37 10.14 -7.36
N VAL A 92 1.40 9.75 -8.06
CA VAL A 92 1.35 8.70 -9.09
C VAL A 92 2.26 7.57 -8.68
N SER A 93 1.74 6.35 -8.70
CA SER A 93 2.51 5.13 -8.44
C SER A 93 2.57 4.26 -9.68
N LEU A 94 3.74 3.70 -9.94
CA LEU A 94 3.96 2.64 -10.92
C LEU A 94 4.58 1.47 -10.17
N TYR A 95 4.05 0.28 -10.38
CA TYR A 95 4.53 -0.92 -9.74
C TYR A 95 4.57 -2.09 -10.72
N GLY A 96 5.57 -2.92 -10.60
CA GLY A 96 5.66 -4.20 -11.32
C GLY A 96 6.27 -5.27 -10.43
N SER A 97 5.74 -6.50 -10.49
CA SER A 97 6.32 -7.64 -9.79
C SER A 97 6.36 -8.90 -10.63
N TYR A 98 7.30 -9.77 -10.30
CA TYR A 98 7.37 -11.15 -10.77
C TYR A 98 7.14 -12.07 -9.58
N ASN A 99 6.11 -12.91 -9.67
CA ASN A 99 5.66 -13.82 -8.64
C ASN A 99 6.14 -15.24 -8.95
N PHE A 100 6.62 -15.95 -7.95
CA PHE A 100 7.13 -17.31 -8.08
C PHE A 100 6.98 -18.06 -6.75
N GLU A 101 7.19 -19.38 -6.80
CA GLU A 101 7.24 -20.19 -5.59
C GLU A 101 8.71 -20.49 -5.22
N LEU A 102 9.06 -20.22 -3.97
CA LEU A 102 10.33 -20.63 -3.39
C LEU A 102 10.06 -21.66 -2.28
N LEU A 103 10.44 -22.92 -2.50
CA LEU A 103 10.18 -24.02 -1.56
C LEU A 103 8.69 -24.14 -1.18
N THR A 104 7.78 -24.00 -2.15
CA THR A 104 6.32 -23.97 -1.97
C THR A 104 5.75 -22.72 -1.29
N ILE A 105 6.58 -21.74 -0.96
CA ILE A 105 6.17 -20.47 -0.38
C ILE A 105 5.98 -19.47 -1.52
N PRO A 106 4.78 -18.93 -1.67
CA PRO A 106 4.52 -17.85 -2.59
C PRO A 106 5.41 -16.64 -2.29
N THR A 107 6.15 -16.20 -3.30
CA THR A 107 7.19 -15.18 -3.17
C THR A 107 7.11 -14.22 -4.36
N TYR A 108 7.56 -12.99 -4.18
CA TYR A 108 7.69 -12.03 -5.28
C TYR A 108 8.97 -11.20 -5.17
N VAL A 109 9.38 -10.65 -6.30
CA VAL A 109 10.29 -9.51 -6.40
C VAL A 109 9.57 -8.39 -7.14
N GLY A 110 9.68 -7.16 -6.66
CA GLY A 110 8.96 -6.01 -7.19
C GLY A 110 9.82 -4.78 -7.37
N LEU A 111 9.38 -3.92 -8.27
CA LEU A 111 9.92 -2.59 -8.52
C LEU A 111 8.79 -1.58 -8.38
N ALA A 112 9.03 -0.47 -7.71
CA ALA A 112 8.08 0.62 -7.60
C ALA A 112 8.73 1.96 -7.92
N ALA A 113 7.92 2.86 -8.49
CA ALA A 113 8.27 4.24 -8.68
C ALA A 113 7.11 5.12 -8.23
N TYR A 114 7.38 6.03 -7.32
CA TYR A 114 6.43 6.98 -6.77
C TYR A 114 6.82 8.38 -7.19
N ARG A 115 5.85 9.13 -7.71
CA ARG A 115 6.06 10.47 -8.26
C ARG A 115 5.03 11.42 -7.67
N TYR A 116 5.50 12.51 -7.13
CA TYR A 116 4.69 13.60 -6.65
C TYR A 116 4.72 14.74 -7.67
N THR A 117 3.58 15.38 -7.91
CA THR A 117 3.49 16.56 -8.78
C THR A 117 3.72 17.83 -7.96
N ASP A 118 4.05 18.92 -8.66
CA ASP A 118 4.15 20.28 -8.11
C ASP A 118 5.14 20.46 -6.94
N GLY A 119 6.11 19.55 -6.80
CA GLY A 119 7.17 19.68 -5.80
C GLY A 119 6.72 19.49 -4.36
N ILE A 120 5.57 18.81 -4.13
CA ILE A 120 5.02 18.52 -2.80
C ILE A 120 5.98 17.68 -1.97
N ASP A 121 6.61 16.71 -2.62
CA ASP A 121 7.54 15.78 -2.02
C ASP A 121 8.54 15.28 -3.07
N HIS A 122 9.55 14.59 -2.62
CA HIS A 122 10.55 13.98 -3.49
C HIS A 122 10.03 12.67 -4.09
N HIS A 123 10.70 12.22 -5.14
CA HIS A 123 10.37 10.97 -5.79
C HIS A 123 11.02 9.78 -5.08
N TYR A 124 10.38 8.62 -5.17
CA TYR A 124 10.87 7.38 -4.58
C TYR A 124 10.99 6.31 -5.66
N ASN A 125 12.05 5.50 -5.55
CA ASN A 125 12.16 4.25 -6.29
C ASN A 125 12.46 3.13 -5.31
N GLU A 126 11.84 1.97 -5.49
CA GLU A 126 11.98 0.84 -4.58
C GLU A 126 12.24 -0.45 -5.33
N VAL A 127 13.08 -1.29 -4.74
CA VAL A 127 13.14 -2.72 -5.03
C VAL A 127 12.64 -3.44 -3.80
N SER A 128 11.68 -4.34 -3.98
CA SER A 128 11.03 -5.06 -2.89
C SER A 128 11.02 -6.56 -3.11
N VAL A 129 10.91 -7.27 -2.00
CA VAL A 129 10.68 -8.71 -1.96
C VAL A 129 9.61 -9.01 -0.92
N GLY A 130 8.84 -10.06 -1.13
CA GLY A 130 7.88 -10.51 -0.14
C GLY A 130 7.56 -11.98 -0.26
N ALA A 131 6.96 -12.52 0.81
CA ALA A 131 6.56 -13.91 0.89
C ALA A 131 5.29 -14.06 1.72
N ASP A 132 4.45 -15.05 1.35
CA ASP A 132 3.22 -15.41 2.07
C ASP A 132 3.36 -16.79 2.70
N PHE A 133 3.16 -16.86 4.02
CA PHE A 133 3.29 -18.06 4.83
C PHE A 133 1.93 -18.58 5.32
N ASP A 134 0.82 -18.25 4.67
CA ASP A 134 -0.57 -18.59 5.01
C ASP A 134 -1.08 -17.93 6.32
N VAL A 135 -0.27 -17.90 7.37
CA VAL A 135 -0.62 -17.36 8.70
C VAL A 135 -0.09 -15.92 8.89
N PHE A 136 0.85 -15.52 8.09
CA PHE A 136 1.36 -14.14 8.01
C PHE A 136 2.05 -13.93 6.67
N SER A 137 2.15 -12.68 6.23
CA SER A 137 2.99 -12.28 5.10
C SER A 137 4.09 -11.33 5.54
N VAL A 138 5.18 -11.33 4.80
CA VAL A 138 6.30 -10.40 4.98
C VAL A 138 6.55 -9.65 3.69
N ASP A 139 6.88 -8.36 3.83
CA ASP A 139 7.28 -7.49 2.74
C ASP A 139 8.50 -6.69 3.16
N ALA A 140 9.45 -6.55 2.29
CA ALA A 140 10.63 -5.74 2.52
C ALA A 140 10.99 -4.91 1.29
N VAL A 141 11.19 -3.61 1.48
CA VAL A 141 11.93 -2.77 0.55
C VAL A 141 13.40 -2.95 0.90
N ILE A 142 14.13 -3.59 0.02
CA ILE A 142 15.55 -3.91 0.20
C ILE A 142 16.48 -2.83 -0.36
N LEU A 143 15.96 -2.04 -1.32
CA LEU A 143 16.62 -0.85 -1.86
C LEU A 143 15.52 0.20 -2.06
N GLY A 144 15.54 1.22 -1.26
CA GLY A 144 14.70 2.41 -1.40
C GLY A 144 15.58 3.62 -1.62
N ASP A 145 15.31 4.38 -2.67
CA ASP A 145 16.00 5.61 -3.01
C ASP A 145 15.00 6.76 -2.96
N TYR A 146 15.32 7.74 -2.14
CA TYR A 146 14.55 8.97 -1.98
C TYR A 146 15.33 10.10 -2.62
N ASP A 147 14.77 10.65 -3.68
CA ASP A 147 15.40 11.69 -4.50
C ASP A 147 15.48 13.02 -3.74
N THR A 148 16.41 13.08 -2.80
CA THR A 148 16.80 14.29 -2.09
C THR A 148 18.18 14.77 -2.56
N SER A 149 18.64 15.91 -2.10
CA SER A 149 19.99 16.37 -2.36
C SER A 149 20.76 16.53 -1.04
N PRO A 150 21.64 15.61 -0.65
CA PRO A 150 21.98 14.33 -1.32
C PRO A 150 20.84 13.30 -1.24
N SER A 151 20.81 12.34 -2.16
CA SER A 151 19.88 11.20 -2.13
C SER A 151 20.00 10.42 -0.82
N SER A 152 18.90 9.89 -0.34
CA SER A 152 18.85 9.18 0.93
C SER A 152 18.28 7.79 0.75
N ASP A 153 19.13 6.80 0.99
CA ASP A 153 18.72 5.40 0.95
C ASP A 153 17.90 5.05 2.19
N TYR A 154 16.94 4.16 2.02
CA TYR A 154 16.15 3.60 3.10
C TYR A 154 15.81 2.14 2.83
N TRP A 155 15.42 1.44 3.88
CA TRP A 155 14.76 0.16 3.80
C TRP A 155 13.49 0.17 4.66
N HIS A 156 12.56 -0.70 4.29
CA HIS A 156 11.32 -0.91 5.03
C HIS A 156 11.10 -2.40 5.20
N PHE A 157 10.59 -2.81 6.35
CA PHE A 157 10.17 -4.17 6.62
C PHE A 157 8.77 -4.16 7.20
N GLN A 158 7.92 -5.07 6.75
CA GLN A 158 6.54 -5.18 7.19
C GLN A 158 6.15 -6.64 7.38
N VAL A 159 5.40 -6.90 8.44
CA VAL A 159 4.72 -8.18 8.68
C VAL A 159 3.24 -7.91 8.81
N THR A 160 2.42 -8.69 8.10
CA THR A 160 0.96 -8.64 8.21
C THR A 160 0.44 -9.99 8.68
N VAL A 161 -0.36 -9.97 9.74
CA VAL A 161 -0.99 -11.15 10.35
C VAL A 161 -2.50 -11.04 10.21
N PRO A 162 -3.17 -11.91 9.43
CA PRO A 162 -4.61 -11.97 9.39
C PRO A 162 -5.18 -12.62 10.67
N VAL A 163 -6.13 -11.94 11.33
CA VAL A 163 -6.82 -12.42 12.52
C VAL A 163 -8.32 -12.37 12.28
N GLY A 164 -8.88 -13.43 11.70
CA GLY A 164 -10.27 -13.44 11.25
C GLY A 164 -10.52 -12.37 10.16
N PRO A 165 -11.48 -11.44 10.37
CA PRO A 165 -11.74 -10.39 9.38
C PRO A 165 -10.78 -9.18 9.48
N ILE A 166 -9.83 -9.22 10.40
CA ILE A 166 -8.93 -8.11 10.72
C ILE A 166 -7.52 -8.48 10.28
N ASN A 167 -6.81 -7.53 9.70
CA ASN A 167 -5.36 -7.61 9.48
C ASN A 167 -4.66 -6.73 10.51
N TYR A 168 -3.68 -7.28 11.19
CA TYR A 168 -2.71 -6.53 11.97
C TYR A 168 -1.42 -6.41 11.19
N THR A 169 -0.90 -5.20 11.07
CA THR A 169 0.34 -4.92 10.37
C THR A 169 1.33 -4.25 11.31
N TYR A 170 2.54 -4.79 11.36
CA TYR A 170 3.71 -4.17 11.94
C TYR A 170 4.66 -3.76 10.83
N GLY A 171 5.14 -2.52 10.84
CA GLY A 171 6.09 -2.02 9.87
C GLY A 171 7.21 -1.24 10.54
N THR A 172 8.40 -1.26 9.96
CA THR A 172 9.53 -0.45 10.42
C THR A 172 10.34 0.08 9.25
N TYR A 173 10.82 1.31 9.39
CA TYR A 173 11.73 1.97 8.48
C TYR A 173 13.10 2.17 9.10
N SER A 174 14.13 2.17 8.29
CA SER A 174 15.49 2.58 8.66
C SER A 174 16.18 3.27 7.48
N GLY A 175 17.20 4.03 7.76
CA GLY A 175 17.90 4.87 6.80
C GLY A 175 17.47 6.32 6.94
N ALA A 176 16.97 6.92 5.87
CA ALA A 176 16.49 8.31 5.86
C ALA A 176 15.37 8.56 6.89
N TRP A 177 14.57 7.54 7.18
CA TRP A 177 13.51 7.57 8.18
C TRP A 177 13.68 6.44 9.18
N GLN A 178 13.34 6.72 10.44
CA GLN A 178 13.40 5.74 11.52
C GLN A 178 12.11 5.80 12.32
N TYR A 179 11.16 4.94 11.99
CA TYR A 179 9.92 4.84 12.73
C TYR A 179 9.30 3.44 12.65
N VAL A 180 8.42 3.16 13.57
CA VAL A 180 7.64 1.92 13.67
C VAL A 180 6.18 2.25 13.50
N VAL A 181 5.46 1.40 12.79
CA VAL A 181 4.03 1.50 12.55
C VAL A 181 3.34 0.25 13.07
N HIS A 182 2.23 0.44 13.76
CA HIS A 182 1.26 -0.58 14.07
C HIS A 182 -0.07 -0.18 13.44
N GLU A 183 -0.66 -1.07 12.67
CA GLU A 183 -1.90 -0.80 11.95
C GLU A 183 -2.86 -1.98 12.10
N ILE A 184 -4.14 -1.66 12.27
CA ILE A 184 -5.25 -2.61 12.20
C ILE A 184 -6.13 -2.16 11.06
N SER A 185 -6.46 -3.09 10.16
CA SER A 185 -7.37 -2.82 9.05
C SER A 185 -8.40 -3.93 8.88
N THR A 186 -9.56 -3.56 8.39
CA THR A 186 -10.63 -4.49 8.01
C THR A 186 -11.46 -3.89 6.90
N GLY A 187 -12.23 -4.74 6.22
CA GLY A 187 -13.13 -4.28 5.18
C GLY A 187 -14.16 -5.33 4.77
N ILE A 188 -15.15 -4.86 4.03
CA ILE A 188 -16.22 -5.68 3.48
C ILE A 188 -16.54 -5.25 2.05
N THR A 189 -16.80 -6.23 1.19
CA THR A 189 -17.27 -5.99 -0.19
C THR A 189 -18.76 -6.29 -0.29
N ILE A 190 -19.52 -5.34 -0.77
CA ILE A 190 -20.95 -5.47 -1.03
C ILE A 190 -21.22 -4.98 -2.45
N ASN A 191 -21.69 -5.85 -3.33
CA ASN A 191 -22.01 -5.52 -4.73
C ASN A 191 -20.87 -4.76 -5.44
N GLU A 192 -19.65 -5.32 -5.42
CA GLU A 192 -18.43 -4.75 -6.04
C GLU A 192 -17.93 -3.44 -5.40
N ILE A 193 -18.63 -2.93 -4.38
CA ILE A 193 -18.18 -1.79 -3.59
C ILE A 193 -17.45 -2.30 -2.36
N ASN A 194 -16.23 -1.83 -2.18
CA ASN A 194 -15.38 -2.16 -1.03
C ASN A 194 -15.47 -1.02 -0.01
N TYR A 195 -15.76 -1.37 1.23
CA TYR A 195 -15.76 -0.46 2.38
C TYR A 195 -14.63 -0.86 3.31
N GLY A 196 -13.83 0.06 3.77
CA GLY A 196 -12.72 -0.21 4.64
C GLY A 196 -12.54 0.76 5.78
N ILE A 197 -11.94 0.24 6.82
CA ILE A 197 -11.49 1.01 7.96
C ILE A 197 -10.05 0.62 8.30
N LYS A 198 -9.26 1.62 8.62
CA LYS A 198 -7.87 1.50 9.03
C LYS A 198 -7.65 2.35 10.27
N LEU A 199 -7.00 1.80 11.27
CA LEU A 199 -6.55 2.50 12.46
C LEU A 199 -5.06 2.20 12.65
N GLY A 200 -4.27 3.20 12.97
CA GLY A 200 -2.84 3.00 13.15
C GLY A 200 -2.25 3.95 14.18
N ILE A 201 -1.06 3.57 14.62
CA ILE A 201 -0.19 4.39 15.43
C ILE A 201 1.23 4.27 14.89
N ASN A 202 1.93 5.37 14.75
CA ASN A 202 3.34 5.38 14.48
C ASN A 202 4.11 6.08 15.60
N ASN A 203 5.33 5.61 15.85
CA ASN A 203 6.22 6.29 16.78
C ASN A 203 7.03 7.33 16.00
N ASP A 204 6.52 8.50 15.93
CA ASP A 204 7.12 9.80 15.96
C ASP A 204 8.11 10.32 14.91
N ASN A 205 8.84 9.57 14.19
CA ASN A 205 9.76 10.16 13.19
C ASN A 205 9.21 10.03 11.75
N ALA A 206 7.93 9.72 11.62
CA ALA A 206 7.29 9.63 10.32
C ALA A 206 7.18 11.04 9.70
N MET A 207 7.71 11.19 8.49
CA MET A 207 7.53 12.41 7.72
C MET A 207 6.04 12.70 7.51
N GLY A 208 5.63 13.94 7.84
CA GLY A 208 4.24 14.39 7.75
C GLY A 208 3.63 14.86 9.06
N ALA A 209 4.12 14.41 10.21
CA ALA A 209 3.93 15.17 11.45
C ALA A 209 4.89 16.36 11.40
N ALA A 210 4.41 17.55 11.73
CA ALA A 210 5.25 18.74 11.77
C ALA A 210 6.57 18.40 12.46
N ALA A 211 7.69 18.69 11.80
CA ALA A 211 9.05 18.22 12.09
C ALA A 211 9.63 18.50 13.50
N ASN A 212 8.78 18.69 14.51
CA ASN A 212 9.15 19.10 15.86
C ASN A 212 8.40 18.38 16.99
N SER A 213 7.62 17.36 16.72
CA SER A 213 6.90 16.66 17.79
C SER A 213 7.42 15.24 17.96
N ASN A 214 8.16 14.99 19.03
CA ASN A 214 8.48 13.66 19.54
C ASN A 214 7.22 12.98 20.12
N GLN A 215 6.13 12.84 19.36
CA GLN A 215 4.86 12.29 19.84
C GLN A 215 4.33 11.24 18.89
N ASP A 216 3.93 10.11 19.44
CA ASP A 216 3.23 9.06 18.69
C ASP A 216 2.01 9.64 17.97
N THR A 217 1.87 9.35 16.70
CA THR A 217 0.73 9.78 15.91
C THR A 217 -0.27 8.64 15.77
N THR A 218 -1.48 8.86 16.30
CA THR A 218 -2.61 7.94 16.06
C THR A 218 -3.43 8.47 14.91
N TYR A 219 -3.82 7.58 14.00
CA TYR A 219 -4.62 7.92 12.82
C TYR A 219 -5.74 6.93 12.55
N GLY A 220 -6.72 7.37 11.78
CA GLY A 220 -7.81 6.53 11.32
C GLY A 220 -8.31 6.97 9.95
N ALA A 221 -8.56 6.02 9.07
CA ALA A 221 -9.07 6.27 7.74
C ALA A 221 -10.27 5.38 7.42
N LEU A 222 -11.26 5.95 6.76
CA LEU A 222 -12.36 5.24 6.12
C LEU A 222 -12.15 5.29 4.61
N SER A 223 -12.48 4.21 3.93
CA SER A 223 -12.41 4.14 2.47
C SER A 223 -13.64 3.51 1.87
N VAL A 224 -13.95 3.94 0.66
CA VAL A 224 -14.93 3.30 -0.21
C VAL A 224 -14.34 3.25 -1.61
N SER A 225 -14.42 2.08 -2.27
CA SER A 225 -13.96 1.95 -3.64
C SER A 225 -14.82 0.97 -4.44
N TYR A 226 -14.82 1.14 -5.74
CA TYR A 226 -15.48 0.28 -6.71
C TYR A 226 -14.42 -0.37 -7.60
N SER A 227 -14.51 -1.69 -7.76
CA SER A 227 -13.59 -2.48 -8.59
C SER A 227 -14.35 -3.13 -9.74
N PHE A 228 -13.81 -3.10 -10.99
CA PHE A 228 -14.46 -3.63 -12.19
C PHE A 228 -13.45 -4.11 -13.24
#